data_82a8824c029fdbc7228c9875d27fba3f
#
_entry.id   82a8824c029fdbc7228c9875d27fba3f
#
_cell.length_a   1.000
_cell.length_b   1.000
_cell.length_c   1.000
_cell.angle_alpha   90.00
_cell.angle_beta   90.00
_cell.angle_gamma   90.00
#
_symmetry.space_group_name_H-M   'P 1'
#
loop_
_entity.id
_entity.type
_entity.pdbx_description
1 polymer ?
#
loop_
_entity_poly.entity_id
_entity_poly.type
_entity_poly.pdbx_seq_one_letter_code
_entity_poly.pdbx_strand_id
1 'polypeptide(L)'
;MQDIRLENPLHGQLAELKEVRDPAFAGGTMGIGAAVKDPSGQVYAPVDGEITVFFETKHAIGIHSIEGADILIHVGIDTVKLNGAYFTAKAAQGDKVSKGQLLLTFDAEAIKAAGYDTTTPVVVTNPSEFGQVTVVVDGQDVTVSAAAYRTAAASVDESEYADLPQAARVAKLIE
;
A
#
# COMPACT_ATOMS: atom_id res chain seq x y z
N MET A 1 7.05 -5.04 -21.03
CA MET A 1 6.07 -4.94 -19.93
C MET A 1 5.75 -3.49 -19.61
N GLN A 2 4.51 -3.22 -19.26
CA GLN A 2 4.07 -1.89 -18.87
C GLN A 2 4.67 -1.51 -17.51
N ASP A 3 5.04 -0.25 -17.35
CA ASP A 3 5.42 0.30 -16.05
C ASP A 3 4.17 0.86 -15.36
N ILE A 4 4.17 0.89 -14.04
CA ILE A 4 3.08 1.47 -13.26
C ILE A 4 3.60 2.60 -12.39
N ARG A 5 2.84 3.70 -12.34
CA ARG A 5 3.18 4.89 -11.58
C ARG A 5 2.08 5.20 -10.58
N LEU A 6 2.45 5.30 -9.32
CA LEU A 6 1.55 5.60 -8.21
C LEU A 6 1.83 7.04 -7.77
N GLU A 7 0.84 7.93 -7.91
CA GLU A 7 1.06 9.36 -7.70
C GLU A 7 0.35 9.87 -6.45
N ASN A 8 1.14 10.41 -5.53
CA ASN A 8 0.69 11.11 -4.32
C ASN A 8 -0.37 10.38 -3.51
N PRO A 9 -0.13 9.11 -3.12
CA PRO A 9 -1.09 8.40 -2.25
C PRO A 9 -1.23 9.06 -0.89
N LEU A 10 -0.16 9.67 -0.40
CA LEU A 10 -0.12 10.46 0.83
C LEU A 10 0.86 11.60 0.64
N HIS A 11 0.78 12.61 1.49
CA HIS A 11 1.81 13.64 1.63
C HIS A 11 2.67 13.30 2.83
N GLY A 12 3.98 13.47 2.70
CA GLY A 12 4.94 13.14 3.74
C GLY A 12 6.32 12.92 3.17
N GLN A 13 7.17 12.23 3.91
CA GLN A 13 8.54 11.94 3.49
C GLN A 13 8.60 10.59 2.77
N LEU A 14 8.93 10.61 1.49
CA LEU A 14 9.11 9.38 0.70
C LEU A 14 10.37 8.64 1.14
N ALA A 15 10.28 7.33 1.30
CA ALA A 15 11.37 6.48 1.73
C ALA A 15 11.33 5.14 0.97
N GLU A 16 12.45 4.43 0.97
CA GLU A 16 12.51 3.09 0.42
C GLU A 16 11.81 2.09 1.35
N LEU A 17 11.19 1.07 0.77
CA LEU A 17 10.42 0.07 1.50
C LEU A 17 11.26 -0.69 2.54
N LYS A 18 12.55 -0.86 2.28
CA LYS A 18 13.49 -1.52 3.23
C LYS A 18 13.61 -0.80 4.57
N GLU A 19 13.22 0.49 4.63
CA GLU A 19 13.27 1.28 5.87
C GLU A 19 12.05 1.04 6.77
N VAL A 20 11.05 0.30 6.30
CA VAL A 20 9.86 -0.04 7.10
C VAL A 20 10.23 -1.06 8.17
N ARG A 21 9.73 -0.89 9.38
CA ARG A 21 10.05 -1.77 10.50
C ARG A 21 9.33 -3.12 10.47
N ASP A 22 8.38 -3.30 9.56
CA ASP A 22 7.67 -4.57 9.38
C ASP A 22 8.41 -5.42 8.33
N PRO A 23 8.93 -6.60 8.69
CA PRO A 23 9.67 -7.46 7.75
C PRO A 23 8.86 -7.88 6.53
N ALA A 24 7.54 -8.01 6.65
CA ALA A 24 6.68 -8.37 5.52
C ALA A 24 6.73 -7.32 4.41
N PHE A 25 6.86 -6.04 4.77
CA PHE A 25 7.02 -4.95 3.81
C PHE A 25 8.48 -4.75 3.43
N ALA A 26 9.37 -4.66 4.41
CA ALA A 26 10.79 -4.39 4.17
C ALA A 26 11.45 -5.49 3.34
N GLY A 27 11.05 -6.74 3.54
CA GLY A 27 11.57 -7.89 2.80
C GLY A 27 10.95 -8.13 1.43
N GLY A 28 9.94 -7.34 1.05
CA GLY A 28 9.28 -7.45 -0.26
C GLY A 28 8.22 -8.55 -0.36
N THR A 29 7.87 -9.23 0.73
CA THR A 29 6.87 -10.30 0.73
C THR A 29 5.49 -9.81 0.30
N MET A 30 5.13 -8.58 0.71
CA MET A 30 3.84 -7.98 0.38
C MET A 30 3.80 -7.39 -1.04
N GLY A 31 4.94 -7.19 -1.66
CA GLY A 31 5.04 -6.57 -2.97
C GLY A 31 6.18 -5.56 -3.03
N ILE A 32 6.20 -4.73 -4.06
CA ILE A 32 7.21 -3.69 -4.24
C ILE A 32 6.59 -2.30 -4.33
N GLY A 33 7.35 -1.30 -3.92
CA GLY A 33 6.91 0.09 -3.93
C GLY A 33 7.78 0.94 -3.05
N ALA A 34 7.16 1.72 -2.18
CA ALA A 34 7.86 2.65 -1.30
C ALA A 34 7.09 2.82 0.00
N ALA A 35 7.61 3.66 0.88
CA ALA A 35 6.94 4.02 2.13
C ALA A 35 6.86 5.55 2.26
N VAL A 36 5.88 6.02 3.01
CA VAL A 36 5.74 7.43 3.34
C VAL A 36 5.87 7.57 4.85
N LYS A 37 6.91 8.29 5.28
CA LYS A 37 7.15 8.59 6.70
C LYS A 37 6.44 9.88 7.07
N ASP A 38 5.99 9.96 8.31
CA ASP A 38 5.31 11.14 8.86
C ASP A 38 4.19 11.68 7.94
N PRO A 39 3.24 10.81 7.54
CA PRO A 39 2.17 11.24 6.65
C PRO A 39 1.26 12.27 7.30
N SER A 40 0.69 13.15 6.46
CA SER A 40 -0.11 14.28 6.94
C SER A 40 -1.51 13.92 7.44
N GLY A 41 -1.98 12.69 7.17
CA GLY A 41 -3.29 12.24 7.68
C GLY A 41 -4.38 12.05 6.63
N GLN A 42 -4.02 12.09 5.35
CA GLN A 42 -4.97 11.84 4.25
C GLN A 42 -4.39 10.78 3.31
N VAL A 43 -5.27 9.91 2.81
CA VAL A 43 -4.93 8.93 1.76
C VAL A 43 -5.73 9.26 0.51
N TYR A 44 -5.04 9.37 -0.61
CA TYR A 44 -5.63 9.66 -1.92
C TYR A 44 -5.42 8.49 -2.88
N ALA A 45 -6.32 8.35 -3.84
CA ALA A 45 -6.15 7.34 -4.89
C ALA A 45 -4.92 7.70 -5.74
N PRO A 46 -3.91 6.81 -5.82
CA PRO A 46 -2.70 7.09 -6.60
C PRO A 46 -2.86 6.77 -8.08
N VAL A 47 -3.99 6.19 -8.46
CA VAL A 47 -4.36 5.74 -9.79
C VAL A 47 -5.86 5.86 -9.99
N ASP A 48 -6.31 5.76 -11.24
CA ASP A 48 -7.71 5.48 -11.54
C ASP A 48 -7.94 3.98 -11.38
N GLY A 49 -9.05 3.59 -10.75
CA GLY A 49 -9.34 2.19 -10.53
C GLY A 49 -10.56 1.95 -9.65
N GLU A 50 -10.56 0.82 -8.97
CA GLU A 50 -11.65 0.40 -8.09
C GLU A 50 -11.08 -0.06 -6.75
N ILE A 51 -11.76 0.28 -5.65
CA ILE A 51 -11.40 -0.24 -4.33
C ILE A 51 -11.89 -1.68 -4.24
N THR A 52 -10.95 -2.61 -4.23
CA THR A 52 -11.24 -4.05 -4.12
C THR A 52 -11.25 -4.54 -2.68
N VAL A 53 -10.53 -3.85 -1.80
CA VAL A 53 -10.45 -4.16 -0.37
C VAL A 53 -10.47 -2.87 0.41
N PHE A 54 -11.38 -2.76 1.38
CA PHE A 54 -11.33 -1.70 2.39
C PHE A 54 -11.59 -2.38 3.74
N PHE A 55 -10.55 -2.51 4.54
CA PHE A 55 -10.65 -3.24 5.81
C PHE A 55 -11.62 -2.53 6.76
N GLU A 56 -12.36 -3.31 7.55
CA GLU A 56 -13.25 -2.76 8.57
C GLU A 56 -12.50 -1.91 9.58
N THR A 57 -11.25 -2.27 9.86
CA THR A 57 -10.32 -1.53 10.71
C THR A 57 -9.75 -0.28 10.04
N LYS A 58 -10.06 -0.05 8.76
CA LYS A 58 -9.79 1.16 7.97
C LYS A 58 -8.31 1.49 7.77
N HIS A 59 -7.40 0.68 8.29
CA HIS A 59 -5.96 0.94 8.18
C HIS A 59 -5.36 0.51 6.83
N ALA A 60 -6.06 -0.32 6.06
CA ALA A 60 -5.55 -0.85 4.79
C ALA A 60 -6.60 -0.76 3.69
N ILE A 61 -6.16 -0.33 2.51
CA ILE A 61 -6.99 -0.18 1.31
C ILE A 61 -6.27 -0.87 0.14
N GLY A 62 -7.00 -1.72 -0.58
CA GLY A 62 -6.55 -2.31 -1.83
C GLY A 62 -7.27 -1.69 -3.01
N ILE A 63 -6.54 -1.35 -4.06
CA ILE A 63 -7.07 -0.72 -5.28
C ILE A 63 -6.60 -1.53 -6.47
N HIS A 64 -7.53 -1.88 -7.36
CA HIS A 64 -7.19 -2.47 -8.67
C HIS A 64 -7.21 -1.36 -9.71
N SER A 65 -6.06 -1.06 -10.29
CA SER A 65 -5.93 0.03 -11.26
C SER A 65 -6.47 -0.37 -12.64
N ILE A 66 -6.75 0.62 -13.48
CA ILE A 66 -7.16 0.40 -14.88
C ILE A 66 -6.08 -0.40 -15.61
N GLU A 67 -4.81 -0.16 -15.30
CA GLU A 67 -3.67 -0.83 -15.91
C GLU A 67 -3.47 -2.28 -15.43
N GLY A 68 -4.24 -2.71 -14.41
CA GLY A 68 -4.19 -4.06 -13.87
C GLY A 68 -3.30 -4.22 -12.64
N ALA A 69 -2.78 -3.14 -12.07
CA ALA A 69 -1.98 -3.22 -10.84
C ALA A 69 -2.88 -3.36 -9.62
N ASP A 70 -2.51 -4.26 -8.73
CA ASP A 70 -3.13 -4.40 -7.42
C ASP A 70 -2.28 -3.65 -6.40
N ILE A 71 -2.84 -2.58 -5.84
CA ILE A 71 -2.12 -1.65 -4.98
C ILE A 71 -2.64 -1.79 -3.55
N LEU A 72 -1.72 -1.90 -2.59
CA LEU A 72 -2.03 -1.89 -1.16
C LEU A 72 -1.43 -0.65 -0.53
N ILE A 73 -2.26 0.11 0.18
CA ILE A 73 -1.84 1.21 1.05
C ILE A 73 -2.15 0.78 2.48
N HIS A 74 -1.12 0.61 3.30
CA HIS A 74 -1.24 0.12 4.68
C HIS A 74 -0.81 1.24 5.63
N VAL A 75 -1.79 1.93 6.22
CA VAL A 75 -1.50 3.10 7.07
C VAL A 75 -0.95 2.67 8.41
N GLY A 76 0.33 2.94 8.61
CA GLY A 76 1.04 2.63 9.85
C GLY A 76 1.44 1.17 9.98
N ILE A 77 2.10 0.86 11.09
CA ILE A 77 2.59 -0.48 11.41
C ILE A 77 1.81 -0.99 12.61
N ASP A 78 1.27 -2.20 12.51
CA ASP A 78 0.43 -2.86 13.52
C ASP A 78 -0.87 -2.10 13.86
N THR A 79 -1.27 -1.15 13.04
CA THR A 79 -2.42 -0.29 13.28
C THR A 79 -3.77 -1.02 13.16
N VAL A 80 -3.77 -2.25 12.69
CA VAL A 80 -4.94 -3.14 12.77
C VAL A 80 -5.44 -3.27 14.22
N LYS A 81 -4.56 -3.19 15.18
CA LYS A 81 -4.87 -3.29 16.62
C LYS A 81 -5.68 -2.12 17.15
N LEU A 82 -5.77 -1.01 16.41
CA LEU A 82 -6.57 0.15 16.76
C LEU A 82 -8.06 -0.05 16.49
N ASN A 83 -8.46 -1.12 15.79
CA ASN A 83 -9.85 -1.42 15.46
C ASN A 83 -10.62 -0.26 14.81
N GLY A 84 -9.93 0.52 13.97
CA GLY A 84 -10.54 1.66 13.29
C GLY A 84 -10.52 2.96 14.06
N ALA A 85 -10.03 2.97 15.29
CA ALA A 85 -9.87 4.21 16.05
C ALA A 85 -8.89 5.14 15.32
N TYR A 86 -9.25 6.43 15.24
CA TYR A 86 -8.49 7.49 14.59
C TYR A 86 -8.52 7.45 13.05
N PHE A 87 -9.31 6.56 12.45
CA PHE A 87 -9.50 6.48 11.00
C PHE A 87 -10.93 6.85 10.62
N THR A 88 -11.08 7.60 9.52
CA THR A 88 -12.39 7.96 8.98
C THR A 88 -12.43 7.64 7.48
N ALA A 89 -13.27 6.69 7.08
CA ALA A 89 -13.43 6.32 5.69
C ALA A 89 -14.14 7.42 4.90
N LYS A 90 -13.63 7.74 3.72
CA LYS A 90 -14.24 8.69 2.77
C LYS A 90 -14.69 7.99 1.48
N ALA A 91 -14.47 6.69 1.39
CA ALA A 91 -14.87 5.83 0.29
C ALA A 91 -15.19 4.45 0.85
N ALA A 92 -15.65 3.54 0.02
CA ALA A 92 -16.03 2.19 0.43
C ALA A 92 -15.53 1.16 -0.57
N GLN A 93 -15.43 -0.09 -0.11
CA GLN A 93 -15.12 -1.23 -0.96
C GLN A 93 -16.15 -1.31 -2.09
N GLY A 94 -15.68 -1.49 -3.33
CA GLY A 94 -16.51 -1.52 -4.52
C GLY A 94 -16.60 -0.18 -5.25
N ASP A 95 -16.15 0.92 -4.63
CA ASP A 95 -16.20 2.24 -5.26
C ASP A 95 -15.18 2.33 -6.40
N LYS A 96 -15.57 2.94 -7.50
CA LYS A 96 -14.65 3.39 -8.53
C LYS A 96 -14.06 4.71 -8.10
N VAL A 97 -12.76 4.85 -8.30
CA VAL A 97 -12.02 6.03 -7.84
C VAL A 97 -11.21 6.64 -8.98
N SER A 98 -11.02 7.95 -8.90
CA SER A 98 -10.15 8.69 -9.80
C SER A 98 -8.87 9.10 -9.05
N LYS A 99 -7.75 9.13 -9.77
CA LYS A 99 -6.49 9.60 -9.22
C LYS A 99 -6.68 10.96 -8.51
N GLY A 100 -6.19 11.06 -7.29
CA GLY A 100 -6.31 12.26 -6.46
C GLY A 100 -7.56 12.32 -5.59
N GLN A 101 -8.47 11.37 -5.71
CA GLN A 101 -9.66 11.31 -4.88
C GLN A 101 -9.32 10.95 -3.44
N LEU A 102 -9.87 11.68 -2.47
CA LEU A 102 -9.68 11.38 -1.05
C LEU A 102 -10.41 10.09 -0.67
N LEU A 103 -9.69 9.16 -0.07
CA LEU A 103 -10.22 7.84 0.29
C LEU A 103 -10.39 7.64 1.80
N LEU A 104 -9.51 8.25 2.59
CA LEU A 104 -9.42 8.01 4.03
C LEU A 104 -8.74 9.19 4.69
N THR A 105 -9.19 9.54 5.91
CA THR A 105 -8.44 10.46 6.77
C THR A 105 -8.09 9.74 8.07
N PHE A 106 -7.00 10.14 8.70
CA PHE A 106 -6.58 9.58 9.98
C PHE A 106 -5.87 10.63 10.82
N ASP A 107 -5.95 10.45 12.14
CA ASP A 107 -5.30 11.34 13.10
C ASP A 107 -3.89 10.79 13.38
N ALA A 108 -2.90 11.27 12.63
CA ALA A 108 -1.51 10.80 12.74
C ALA A 108 -0.94 11.03 14.14
N GLU A 109 -1.25 12.15 14.76
CA GLU A 109 -0.74 12.48 16.10
C GLU A 109 -1.34 11.55 17.16
N ALA A 110 -2.63 11.24 17.07
CA ALA A 110 -3.28 10.31 18.00
C ALA A 110 -2.73 8.89 17.84
N ILE A 111 -2.47 8.46 16.61
CA ILE A 111 -1.89 7.14 16.33
C ILE A 111 -0.49 7.04 16.94
N LYS A 112 0.34 8.06 16.78
CA LYS A 112 1.68 8.13 17.40
C LYS A 112 1.58 8.13 18.93
N ALA A 113 0.66 8.92 19.47
CA ALA A 113 0.46 8.99 20.91
C ALA A 113 0.01 7.65 21.51
N ALA A 114 -0.68 6.82 20.73
CA ALA A 114 -1.08 5.47 21.11
C ALA A 114 0.09 4.46 21.01
N GLY A 115 1.26 4.89 20.55
CA GLY A 115 2.46 4.05 20.49
C GLY A 115 2.73 3.37 19.15
N TYR A 116 2.04 3.80 18.08
CA TYR A 116 2.19 3.18 16.76
C TYR A 116 3.01 4.03 15.80
N ASP A 117 3.76 3.36 14.93
CA ASP A 117 4.51 3.99 13.84
C ASP A 117 3.52 4.32 12.72
N THR A 118 3.50 5.56 12.27
CA THR A 118 2.61 6.02 11.18
C THR A 118 3.20 5.80 9.79
N THR A 119 4.42 5.30 9.67
CA THR A 119 5.03 4.98 8.37
C THR A 119 4.08 4.11 7.57
N THR A 120 3.80 4.52 6.34
CA THR A 120 2.76 3.93 5.51
C THR A 120 3.36 3.29 4.27
N PRO A 121 3.46 1.95 4.21
CA PRO A 121 3.84 1.27 2.97
C PRO A 121 2.80 1.45 1.87
N VAL A 122 3.29 1.66 0.65
CA VAL A 122 2.50 1.72 -0.58
C VAL A 122 3.14 0.75 -1.56
N VAL A 123 2.47 -0.35 -1.87
CA VAL A 123 3.06 -1.43 -2.66
C VAL A 123 2.12 -1.91 -3.76
N VAL A 124 2.72 -2.45 -4.83
CA VAL A 124 2.02 -3.24 -5.84
C VAL A 124 2.19 -4.70 -5.45
N THR A 125 1.08 -5.41 -5.25
CA THR A 125 1.10 -6.79 -4.75
C THR A 125 1.21 -7.83 -5.87
N ASN A 126 1.01 -7.42 -7.13
CA ASN A 126 1.21 -8.26 -8.33
C ASN A 126 2.30 -7.69 -9.24
N PRO A 127 3.52 -7.46 -8.73
CA PRO A 127 4.56 -6.72 -9.47
C PRO A 127 5.11 -7.47 -10.67
N SER A 128 4.95 -8.79 -10.73
CA SER A 128 5.48 -9.58 -11.85
C SER A 128 4.82 -9.25 -13.19
N GLU A 129 3.68 -8.57 -13.18
CA GLU A 129 2.98 -8.13 -14.40
C GLU A 129 3.52 -6.81 -14.96
N PHE A 130 4.45 -6.17 -14.26
CA PHE A 130 4.99 -4.86 -14.62
C PHE A 130 6.50 -4.89 -14.76
N GLY A 131 7.04 -3.92 -15.51
CA GLY A 131 8.49 -3.74 -15.65
C GLY A 131 9.07 -3.01 -14.44
N GLN A 132 8.49 -1.87 -14.10
CA GLN A 132 8.90 -1.03 -12.98
C GLN A 132 7.69 -0.49 -12.24
N VAL A 133 7.86 -0.28 -10.94
CA VAL A 133 6.88 0.39 -10.08
C VAL A 133 7.52 1.68 -9.58
N THR A 134 6.89 2.81 -9.83
CA THR A 134 7.33 4.12 -9.36
C THR A 134 6.29 4.69 -8.42
N VAL A 135 6.72 5.12 -7.24
CA VAL A 135 5.87 5.85 -6.28
C VAL A 135 6.35 7.29 -6.22
N VAL A 136 5.43 8.22 -6.45
CA VAL A 136 5.72 9.66 -6.43
C VAL A 136 5.00 10.29 -5.24
N VAL A 137 5.74 11.04 -4.43
CA VAL A 137 5.18 11.80 -3.30
C VAL A 137 5.84 13.17 -3.28
N ASP A 138 5.02 14.21 -3.41
CA ASP A 138 5.44 15.62 -3.29
C ASP A 138 6.67 15.95 -4.17
N GLY A 139 6.68 15.45 -5.41
CA GLY A 139 7.73 15.72 -6.38
C GLY A 139 8.96 14.82 -6.28
N GLN A 140 9.02 13.94 -5.29
CA GLN A 140 10.07 12.94 -5.17
C GLN A 140 9.56 11.58 -5.66
N ASP A 141 10.47 10.71 -6.10
CA ASP A 141 10.08 9.40 -6.60
C ASP A 141 11.05 8.30 -6.16
N VAL A 142 10.47 7.09 -6.01
CA VAL A 142 11.20 5.84 -5.81
C VAL A 142 10.75 4.88 -6.89
N THR A 143 11.69 4.34 -7.66
CA THR A 143 11.42 3.36 -8.71
C THR A 143 12.07 2.04 -8.37
N VAL A 144 11.29 0.96 -8.45
CA VAL A 144 11.74 -0.40 -8.13
C VAL A 144 11.46 -1.29 -9.34
N SER A 145 12.48 -2.07 -9.74
CA SER A 145 12.35 -3.04 -10.84
C SER A 145 11.62 -4.30 -10.35
N ALA A 146 10.62 -4.73 -11.10
CA ALA A 146 9.95 -6.01 -10.83
C ALA A 146 10.89 -7.21 -11.02
N ALA A 147 11.94 -7.07 -11.80
CA ALA A 147 12.96 -8.12 -11.93
C ALA A 147 13.66 -8.39 -10.61
N ALA A 148 13.93 -7.33 -9.82
CA ALA A 148 14.51 -7.48 -8.48
C ALA A 148 13.57 -8.24 -7.54
N TYR A 149 12.27 -7.96 -7.62
CA TYR A 149 11.26 -8.68 -6.85
C TYR A 149 11.22 -10.16 -7.23
N ARG A 150 11.20 -10.48 -8.54
CA ARG A 150 11.17 -11.87 -9.01
C ARG A 150 12.37 -12.67 -8.52
N THR A 151 13.54 -12.04 -8.47
CA THR A 151 14.78 -12.67 -7.98
C THR A 151 14.69 -12.92 -6.47
N ALA A 152 14.20 -11.95 -5.70
CA ALA A 152 14.01 -12.10 -4.24
C ALA A 152 12.91 -13.12 -3.94
N ALA A 153 11.80 -13.11 -4.69
CA ALA A 153 10.67 -14.00 -4.49
C ALA A 153 10.97 -15.46 -4.80
N ALA A 154 12.02 -15.74 -5.56
CA ALA A 154 12.45 -17.11 -5.84
C ALA A 154 12.81 -17.88 -4.56
N SER A 155 13.10 -17.19 -3.46
CA SER A 155 13.38 -17.79 -2.16
C SER A 155 12.14 -17.94 -1.28
N VAL A 156 10.97 -17.49 -1.73
CA VAL A 156 9.70 -17.52 -0.99
C VAL A 156 8.71 -18.36 -1.76
N ASP A 157 8.02 -19.27 -1.06
CA ASP A 157 6.97 -20.08 -1.68
C ASP A 157 5.69 -19.25 -1.80
N GLU A 158 5.45 -18.71 -2.98
CA GLU A 158 4.25 -17.93 -3.29
C GLU A 158 3.10 -18.81 -3.82
N SER A 159 3.33 -20.11 -4.06
CA SER A 159 2.30 -21.00 -4.63
C SER A 159 1.04 -21.04 -3.75
N GLU A 160 1.20 -20.85 -2.46
CA GLU A 160 0.10 -20.79 -1.49
C GLU A 160 -0.84 -19.62 -1.73
N TYR A 161 -0.36 -18.54 -2.36
CA TYR A 161 -1.12 -17.31 -2.55
C TYR A 161 -1.47 -17.04 -4.02
N ALA A 162 -0.84 -17.71 -4.96
CA ALA A 162 -0.86 -17.33 -6.38
C ALA A 162 -2.27 -17.31 -6.99
N ASP A 163 -3.16 -18.19 -6.55
CA ASP A 163 -4.51 -18.33 -7.09
C ASP A 163 -5.59 -17.62 -6.25
N LEU A 164 -5.20 -16.90 -5.20
CA LEU A 164 -6.15 -16.22 -4.33
C LEU A 164 -6.52 -14.86 -4.89
N PRO A 165 -7.78 -14.41 -4.73
CA PRO A 165 -8.15 -13.01 -5.00
C PRO A 165 -7.31 -12.06 -4.13
N GLN A 166 -7.12 -10.83 -4.61
CA GLN A 166 -6.35 -9.82 -3.89
C GLN A 166 -6.78 -9.68 -2.43
N ALA A 167 -8.08 -9.62 -2.16
CA ALA A 167 -8.61 -9.47 -0.81
C ALA A 167 -8.12 -10.59 0.12
N ALA A 168 -8.19 -11.84 -0.33
CA ALA A 168 -7.75 -12.98 0.46
C ALA A 168 -6.24 -13.00 0.65
N ARG A 169 -5.47 -12.64 -0.40
CA ARG A 169 -4.01 -12.56 -0.34
C ARG A 169 -3.56 -11.52 0.68
N VAL A 170 -4.13 -10.32 0.60
CA VAL A 170 -3.81 -9.22 1.51
C VAL A 170 -4.17 -9.59 2.95
N ALA A 171 -5.36 -10.13 3.18
CA ALA A 171 -5.80 -10.52 4.51
C ALA A 171 -4.86 -11.56 5.13
N LYS A 172 -4.43 -12.55 4.34
CA LYS A 172 -3.54 -13.61 4.80
C LYS A 172 -2.14 -13.09 5.14
N LEU A 173 -1.63 -12.13 4.35
CA LEU A 173 -0.27 -11.61 4.53
C LEU A 173 -0.15 -10.63 5.70
N ILE A 174 -1.20 -9.93 6.07
CA ILE A 174 -1.16 -8.91 7.14
C ILE A 174 -1.81 -9.36 8.45
N GLU A 175 -2.25 -10.60 8.53
CA GLU A 175 -2.63 -11.24 9.79
C GLU A 175 -1.36 -11.46 10.65
#